data_1c98750dae8750266a09a0653a7999dd
#
_entry.id   1c98750dae8750266a09a0653a7999dd
#
_cell.length_a   1.000
_cell.length_b   1.000
_cell.length_c   1.000
_cell.angle_alpha   90.00
_cell.angle_beta   90.00
_cell.angle_gamma   90.00
#
_symmetry.space_group_name_H-M   'P 1'
#
loop_
_entity.id
_entity.type
_entity.pdbx_description
1 polymer ?
#
loop_
_entity_poly.entity_id
_entity_poly.type
_entity_poly.pdbx_seq_one_letter_code
_entity_poly.pdbx_strand_id
1 'polypeptide(L)'
;MDKITKQTLNKKLTVPYIVTLVGVLLVVIALFLPYMTAVGEMADYIEKFPDRIEIESLDLTAGDMANIPVMSVSKLITGIYGEDDGVIANAIVFVLGGFLALTALFTILKKPIAIMVFDLLSLGIFAFLNILMKEDFIGADKYAWGVGYYIILMGVVVTFAGAVRMLVKKTVEKKKLSEELLQSQQ
;
A
#
# COMPACT_ATOMS: atom_id res chain seq x y z
N MET A 1 -22.24 5.87 28.21
CA MET A 1 -21.44 4.65 27.95
C MET A 1 -20.32 4.62 28.99
N ASP A 2 -20.40 3.65 29.88
CA ASP A 2 -19.58 3.58 31.10
C ASP A 2 -18.10 3.33 30.80
N LYS A 3 -17.19 3.80 31.67
CA LYS A 3 -15.74 3.59 31.53
C LYS A 3 -15.36 2.10 31.37
N ILE A 4 -16.07 1.24 32.12
CA ILE A 4 -15.86 -0.22 32.13
C ILE A 4 -16.18 -0.82 30.74
N THR A 5 -17.26 -0.39 30.11
CA THR A 5 -17.68 -0.85 28.76
C THR A 5 -16.68 -0.45 27.69
N LYS A 6 -16.12 0.77 27.77
CA LYS A 6 -15.05 1.22 26.86
C LYS A 6 -13.76 0.41 27.02
N GLN A 7 -13.38 0.04 28.25
CA GLN A 7 -12.18 -0.76 28.50
C GLN A 7 -12.32 -2.19 27.96
N THR A 8 -13.47 -2.82 28.16
CA THR A 8 -13.74 -4.19 27.68
C THR A 8 -13.75 -4.23 26.15
N LEU A 9 -14.39 -3.26 25.50
CA LEU A 9 -14.41 -3.13 24.04
C LEU A 9 -12.99 -2.93 23.46
N ASN A 10 -12.18 -2.08 24.10
CA ASN A 10 -10.80 -1.84 23.68
C ASN A 10 -9.94 -3.11 23.78
N LYS A 11 -10.08 -3.91 24.83
CA LYS A 11 -9.35 -5.15 25.03
C LYS A 11 -9.69 -6.21 23.96
N LYS A 12 -10.97 -6.30 23.55
CA LYS A 12 -11.43 -7.25 22.52
C LYS A 12 -11.04 -6.84 21.10
N LEU A 13 -10.83 -5.55 20.85
CA LEU A 13 -10.39 -5.05 19.55
C LEU A 13 -8.87 -5.14 19.34
N THR A 14 -8.08 -5.52 20.34
CA THR A 14 -6.62 -5.50 20.28
C THR A 14 -6.07 -6.39 19.15
N VAL A 15 -6.53 -7.64 19.06
CA VAL A 15 -6.01 -8.59 18.03
C VAL A 15 -6.31 -8.12 16.61
N PRO A 16 -7.57 -7.82 16.19
CA PRO A 16 -7.82 -7.36 14.84
C PRO A 16 -7.14 -6.01 14.54
N TYR A 17 -6.99 -5.15 15.53
CA TYR A 17 -6.23 -3.91 15.40
C TYR A 17 -4.76 -4.17 15.08
N ILE A 18 -4.11 -5.09 15.81
CA ILE A 18 -2.71 -5.46 15.55
C ILE A 18 -2.56 -6.04 14.14
N VAL A 19 -3.47 -6.91 13.72
CA VAL A 19 -3.46 -7.48 12.35
C VAL A 19 -3.55 -6.38 11.31
N THR A 20 -4.47 -5.42 11.47
CA THR A 20 -4.60 -4.27 10.56
C THR A 20 -3.31 -3.43 10.54
N LEU A 21 -2.74 -3.16 11.72
CA LEU A 21 -1.50 -2.38 11.83
C LEU A 21 -0.31 -3.07 11.15
N VAL A 22 -0.18 -4.39 11.31
CA VAL A 22 0.85 -5.18 10.62
C VAL A 22 0.66 -5.09 9.10
N GLY A 23 -0.57 -5.22 8.59
CA GLY A 23 -0.85 -5.06 7.17
C GLY A 23 -0.42 -3.68 6.64
N VAL A 24 -0.78 -2.60 7.34
CA VAL A 24 -0.36 -1.23 6.98
C VAL A 24 1.16 -1.09 6.99
N LEU A 25 1.84 -1.62 8.00
CA LEU A 25 3.31 -1.57 8.08
C LEU A 25 3.97 -2.32 6.92
N LEU A 26 3.43 -3.48 6.53
CA LEU A 26 3.91 -4.22 5.37
C LEU A 26 3.81 -3.39 4.10
N VAL A 27 2.67 -2.71 3.86
CA VAL A 27 2.51 -1.84 2.69
C VAL A 27 3.49 -0.68 2.72
N VAL A 28 3.65 0.00 3.86
CA VAL A 28 4.59 1.13 3.99
C VAL A 28 6.03 0.69 3.70
N ILE A 29 6.47 -0.43 4.25
CA ILE A 29 7.81 -0.96 3.99
C ILE A 29 7.96 -1.31 2.50
N ALA A 30 6.94 -1.93 1.91
CA ALA A 30 6.97 -2.37 0.53
C ALA A 30 7.06 -1.23 -0.50
N LEU A 31 6.67 0.00 -0.16
CA LEU A 31 6.87 1.17 -1.03
C LEU A 31 8.35 1.45 -1.33
N PHE A 32 9.25 1.02 -0.43
CA PHE A 32 10.70 1.20 -0.54
C PHE A 32 11.42 -0.06 -1.05
N LEU A 33 10.71 -1.18 -1.17
CA LEU A 33 11.25 -2.41 -1.73
C LEU A 33 11.10 -2.41 -3.26
N PRO A 34 11.93 -3.19 -3.98
CA PRO A 34 11.80 -3.31 -5.42
C PRO A 34 10.39 -3.71 -5.85
N TYR A 35 9.69 -2.79 -6.50
CA TYR A 35 8.39 -3.02 -7.13
C TYR A 35 8.55 -3.72 -8.48
N MET A 36 9.58 -3.30 -9.23
CA MET A 36 10.04 -3.95 -10.45
C MET A 36 11.54 -4.23 -10.35
N THR A 37 11.99 -5.33 -10.96
CA THR A 37 13.41 -5.72 -11.03
C THR A 37 13.76 -6.00 -12.47
N ALA A 38 14.88 -5.45 -12.95
CA ALA A 38 15.37 -5.68 -14.30
C ALA A 38 15.67 -7.17 -14.53
N VAL A 39 15.34 -7.68 -15.70
CA VAL A 39 15.55 -9.07 -16.10
C VAL A 39 16.13 -9.17 -17.53
N GLY A 40 16.68 -10.33 -17.87
CA GLY A 40 17.16 -10.62 -19.21
C GLY A 40 18.15 -9.59 -19.73
N GLU A 41 17.97 -9.16 -20.98
CA GLU A 41 18.88 -8.22 -21.66
C GLU A 41 19.00 -6.88 -20.94
N MET A 42 17.95 -6.43 -20.23
CA MET A 42 17.99 -5.18 -19.47
C MET A 42 18.90 -5.28 -18.25
N ALA A 43 18.85 -6.39 -17.53
CA ALA A 43 19.75 -6.64 -16.40
C ALA A 43 21.21 -6.70 -16.86
N ASP A 44 21.48 -7.44 -17.95
CA ASP A 44 22.80 -7.56 -18.56
C ASP A 44 23.33 -6.19 -19.05
N TYR A 45 22.45 -5.35 -19.60
CA TYR A 45 22.81 -4.01 -20.07
C TYR A 45 23.18 -3.09 -18.92
N ILE A 46 22.41 -3.11 -17.82
CA ILE A 46 22.67 -2.33 -16.61
C ILE A 46 24.05 -2.74 -16.01
N GLU A 47 24.32 -4.04 -15.96
CA GLU A 47 25.58 -4.55 -15.41
C GLU A 47 26.81 -4.16 -16.26
N LYS A 48 26.66 -4.23 -17.62
CA LYS A 48 27.77 -3.94 -18.53
C LYS A 48 28.06 -2.45 -18.72
N PHE A 49 27.05 -1.61 -18.60
CA PHE A 49 27.13 -0.19 -18.92
C PHE A 49 26.50 0.71 -17.83
N PRO A 50 26.96 0.62 -16.57
CA PRO A 50 26.36 1.37 -15.48
C PRO A 50 26.38 2.88 -15.73
N ASP A 51 27.50 3.43 -16.21
CA ASP A 51 27.67 4.87 -16.47
C ASP A 51 26.77 5.43 -17.61
N ARG A 52 26.21 4.56 -18.46
CA ARG A 52 25.32 4.97 -19.55
C ARG A 52 23.86 5.03 -19.16
N ILE A 53 23.53 4.48 -18.01
CA ILE A 53 22.15 4.34 -17.51
C ILE A 53 21.87 5.38 -16.43
N GLU A 54 22.93 5.96 -15.88
CA GLU A 54 22.80 7.03 -14.89
C GLU A 54 22.16 8.27 -15.52
N ILE A 55 21.07 8.72 -14.93
CA ILE A 55 20.38 9.95 -15.34
C ILE A 55 20.64 10.99 -14.25
N GLU A 56 21.76 11.72 -14.36
CA GLU A 56 22.18 12.73 -13.37
C GLU A 56 21.09 13.75 -13.06
N SER A 57 20.34 14.18 -14.09
CA SER A 57 19.25 15.16 -13.90
C SER A 57 18.11 14.68 -13.00
N LEU A 58 17.97 13.38 -12.80
CA LEU A 58 16.91 12.75 -12.02
C LEU A 58 17.45 12.01 -10.77
N ASP A 59 18.76 12.06 -10.55
CA ASP A 59 19.40 11.32 -9.45
C ASP A 59 19.01 9.83 -9.45
N LEU A 60 19.13 9.20 -10.64
CA LEU A 60 18.91 7.78 -10.87
C LEU A 60 20.21 7.09 -11.18
N THR A 61 20.60 6.15 -10.33
CA THR A 61 21.78 5.30 -10.50
C THR A 61 21.44 4.00 -11.24
N ALA A 62 22.45 3.28 -11.72
CA ALA A 62 22.30 1.95 -12.30
C ALA A 62 21.61 0.98 -11.30
N GLY A 63 21.88 1.10 -10.01
CA GLY A 63 21.24 0.32 -8.95
C GLY A 63 19.73 0.61 -8.83
N ASP A 64 19.35 1.89 -8.97
CA ASP A 64 17.94 2.30 -8.97
C ASP A 64 17.20 1.78 -10.19
N MET A 65 17.87 1.71 -11.35
CA MET A 65 17.31 1.15 -12.59
C MET A 65 17.22 -0.37 -12.55
N ALA A 66 18.10 -1.04 -11.82
CA ALA A 66 18.02 -2.49 -11.63
C ALA A 66 16.86 -2.91 -10.70
N ASN A 67 16.55 -2.08 -9.70
CA ASN A 67 15.56 -2.38 -8.65
C ASN A 67 14.72 -1.14 -8.35
N ILE A 68 13.60 -1.00 -9.02
CA ILE A 68 12.75 0.19 -8.99
C ILE A 68 11.68 0.07 -7.90
N PRO A 69 11.75 0.82 -6.78
CA PRO A 69 10.66 0.91 -5.82
C PRO A 69 9.51 1.76 -6.37
N VAL A 70 8.31 1.60 -5.81
CA VAL A 70 7.12 2.39 -6.21
C VAL A 70 7.41 3.89 -6.17
N MET A 71 8.14 4.35 -5.16
CA MET A 71 8.48 5.77 -4.99
C MET A 71 9.36 6.34 -6.09
N SER A 72 10.11 5.50 -6.81
CA SER A 72 11.00 5.90 -7.92
C SER A 72 10.37 5.75 -9.30
N VAL A 73 9.16 5.18 -9.40
CA VAL A 73 8.47 4.98 -10.69
C VAL A 73 8.29 6.28 -11.47
N SER A 74 7.94 7.37 -10.78
CA SER A 74 7.77 8.67 -11.44
C SER A 74 9.07 9.19 -12.04
N LYS A 75 10.20 9.02 -11.37
CA LYS A 75 11.52 9.40 -11.90
C LYS A 75 11.87 8.59 -13.14
N LEU A 76 11.61 7.28 -13.11
CA LEU A 76 11.82 6.40 -14.26
C LEU A 76 11.01 6.87 -15.46
N ILE A 77 9.72 7.15 -15.29
CA ILE A 77 8.84 7.60 -16.37
C ILE A 77 9.30 8.95 -16.91
N THR A 78 9.66 9.90 -16.04
CA THR A 78 10.24 11.19 -16.46
C THR A 78 11.48 11.00 -17.32
N GLY A 79 12.36 10.08 -16.93
CA GLY A 79 13.60 9.81 -17.67
C GLY A 79 13.40 9.18 -19.05
N ILE A 80 12.35 8.40 -19.23
CA ILE A 80 12.08 7.66 -20.47
C ILE A 80 11.16 8.45 -21.42
N TYR A 81 10.09 9.05 -20.89
CA TYR A 81 9.01 9.64 -21.69
C TYR A 81 8.95 11.17 -21.61
N GLY A 82 9.70 11.79 -20.69
CA GLY A 82 9.78 13.23 -20.51
C GLY A 82 8.96 13.77 -19.34
N GLU A 83 9.00 15.09 -19.15
CA GLU A 83 8.45 15.75 -17.97
C GLU A 83 6.91 15.63 -17.86
N ASP A 84 6.19 15.71 -18.98
CA ASP A 84 4.72 15.66 -18.97
C ASP A 84 4.20 14.33 -18.43
N ASP A 85 4.73 13.21 -18.92
CA ASP A 85 4.36 11.87 -18.45
C ASP A 85 4.85 11.62 -17.02
N GLY A 86 6.02 12.16 -16.68
CA GLY A 86 6.57 12.14 -15.33
C GLY A 86 5.66 12.84 -14.31
N VAL A 87 5.04 13.97 -14.67
CA VAL A 87 4.08 14.69 -13.81
C VAL A 87 2.85 13.81 -13.52
N ILE A 88 2.32 13.12 -14.53
CA ILE A 88 1.18 12.20 -14.37
C ILE A 88 1.55 11.04 -13.44
N ALA A 89 2.70 10.41 -13.68
CA ALA A 89 3.18 9.31 -12.85
C ALA A 89 3.41 9.74 -11.39
N ASN A 90 3.98 10.94 -11.20
CA ASN A 90 4.19 11.51 -9.86
C ASN A 90 2.86 11.76 -9.15
N ALA A 91 1.85 12.29 -9.85
CA ALA A 91 0.52 12.47 -9.30
C ALA A 91 -0.11 11.14 -8.85
N ILE A 92 0.02 10.07 -9.63
CA ILE A 92 -0.47 8.72 -9.29
C ILE A 92 0.23 8.20 -8.02
N VAL A 93 1.56 8.27 -7.96
CA VAL A 93 2.33 7.83 -6.79
C VAL A 93 1.98 8.65 -5.55
N PHE A 94 1.81 9.96 -5.70
CA PHE A 94 1.43 10.85 -4.60
C PHE A 94 0.02 10.56 -4.07
N VAL A 95 -0.97 10.33 -4.96
CA VAL A 95 -2.33 9.95 -4.57
C VAL A 95 -2.34 8.58 -3.88
N LEU A 96 -1.57 7.61 -4.38
CA LEU A 96 -1.40 6.31 -3.73
C LEU A 96 -0.85 6.47 -2.32
N GLY A 97 0.24 7.24 -2.16
CA GLY A 97 0.84 7.54 -0.86
C GLY A 97 -0.13 8.24 0.09
N GLY A 98 -0.93 9.18 -0.42
CA GLY A 98 -1.97 9.89 0.33
C GLY A 98 -3.05 8.95 0.88
N PHE A 99 -3.57 8.04 0.05
CA PHE A 99 -4.56 7.05 0.51
C PHE A 99 -3.98 6.06 1.51
N LEU A 100 -2.73 5.63 1.33
CA LEU A 100 -2.05 4.77 2.31
C LEU A 100 -1.82 5.50 3.64
N ALA A 101 -1.46 6.78 3.61
CA ALA A 101 -1.35 7.60 4.82
C ALA A 101 -2.70 7.75 5.54
N LEU A 102 -3.79 7.94 4.80
CA LEU A 102 -5.14 7.96 5.37
C LEU A 102 -5.54 6.60 5.95
N THR A 103 -5.21 5.50 5.28
CA THR A 103 -5.41 4.14 5.80
C THR A 103 -4.67 3.95 7.14
N ALA A 104 -3.41 4.38 7.23
CA ALA A 104 -2.62 4.35 8.45
C ALA A 104 -3.24 5.21 9.56
N LEU A 105 -3.63 6.44 9.23
CA LEU A 105 -4.30 7.36 10.17
C LEU A 105 -5.59 6.76 10.74
N PHE A 106 -6.47 6.24 9.87
CA PHE A 106 -7.72 5.63 10.31
C PHE A 106 -7.52 4.31 11.05
N THR A 107 -6.42 3.60 10.80
CA THR A 107 -6.01 2.45 11.60
C THR A 107 -5.71 2.87 13.03
N ILE A 108 -4.91 3.92 13.23
CA ILE A 108 -4.62 4.49 14.56
C ILE A 108 -5.91 4.95 15.24
N LEU A 109 -6.81 5.60 14.52
CA LEU A 109 -8.11 6.07 15.01
C LEU A 109 -9.14 4.94 15.21
N LYS A 110 -8.80 3.69 14.88
CA LYS A 110 -9.67 2.51 15.00
C LYS A 110 -11.04 2.70 14.29
N LYS A 111 -11.01 3.24 13.05
CA LYS A 111 -12.19 3.51 12.23
C LYS A 111 -12.30 2.48 11.09
N PRO A 112 -12.85 1.27 11.32
CA PRO A 112 -12.75 0.15 10.38
C PRO A 112 -13.36 0.44 9.00
N ILE A 113 -14.48 1.17 8.92
CA ILE A 113 -15.09 1.50 7.63
C ILE A 113 -14.18 2.42 6.81
N ALA A 114 -13.60 3.44 7.43
CA ALA A 114 -12.69 4.34 6.72
C ALA A 114 -11.41 3.60 6.27
N ILE A 115 -10.87 2.70 7.10
CA ILE A 115 -9.73 1.85 6.71
C ILE A 115 -10.07 1.07 5.44
N MET A 116 -11.21 0.38 5.41
CA MET A 116 -11.63 -0.42 4.25
C MET A 116 -11.78 0.42 2.98
N VAL A 117 -12.38 1.62 3.09
CA VAL A 117 -12.57 2.52 1.94
C VAL A 117 -11.24 2.97 1.37
N PHE A 118 -10.33 3.48 2.21
CA PHE A 118 -9.04 3.98 1.73
C PHE A 118 -8.08 2.87 1.30
N ASP A 119 -8.17 1.69 1.90
CA ASP A 119 -7.41 0.51 1.48
C ASP A 119 -7.85 0.05 0.08
N LEU A 120 -9.16 0.01 -0.20
CA LEU A 120 -9.69 -0.30 -1.53
C LEU A 120 -9.34 0.78 -2.58
N LEU A 121 -9.38 2.06 -2.20
CA LEU A 121 -8.94 3.14 -3.10
C LEU A 121 -7.44 3.02 -3.42
N SER A 122 -6.62 2.72 -2.42
CA SER A 122 -5.18 2.46 -2.61
C SER A 122 -4.95 1.28 -3.56
N LEU A 123 -5.71 0.19 -3.38
CA LEU A 123 -5.64 -0.97 -4.27
C LEU A 123 -6.05 -0.61 -5.71
N GLY A 124 -7.09 0.22 -5.89
CA GLY A 124 -7.52 0.70 -7.21
C GLY A 124 -6.45 1.50 -7.93
N ILE A 125 -5.82 2.46 -7.24
CA ILE A 125 -4.71 3.26 -7.79
C ILE A 125 -3.49 2.37 -8.07
N PHE A 126 -3.18 1.43 -7.17
CA PHE A 126 -2.08 0.48 -7.38
C PHE A 126 -2.34 -0.43 -8.58
N ALA A 127 -3.58 -0.92 -8.76
CA ALA A 127 -3.95 -1.70 -9.94
C ALA A 127 -3.83 -0.89 -11.23
N PHE A 128 -4.22 0.39 -11.21
CA PHE A 128 -4.06 1.29 -12.33
C PHE A 128 -2.57 1.49 -12.69
N LEU A 129 -1.71 1.73 -11.69
CA LEU A 129 -0.26 1.81 -11.89
C LEU A 129 0.28 0.51 -12.52
N ASN A 130 -0.19 -0.66 -12.08
CA ASN A 130 0.23 -1.95 -12.64
C ASN A 130 -0.15 -2.10 -14.12
N ILE A 131 -1.32 -1.61 -14.52
CA ILE A 131 -1.75 -1.63 -15.93
C ILE A 131 -0.80 -0.78 -16.77
N LEU A 132 -0.47 0.43 -16.32
CA LEU A 132 0.47 1.30 -17.03
C LEU A 132 1.86 0.67 -17.16
N MET A 133 2.37 0.06 -16.08
CA MET A 133 3.70 -0.55 -16.09
C MET A 133 3.77 -1.86 -16.87
N LYS A 134 2.64 -2.55 -17.04
CA LYS A 134 2.61 -3.88 -17.65
C LYS A 134 2.98 -3.84 -19.12
N GLU A 135 2.45 -2.90 -19.90
CA GLU A 135 2.65 -2.85 -21.35
C GLU A 135 4.08 -2.47 -21.70
N ASP A 136 4.62 -1.41 -21.08
CA ASP A 136 5.88 -0.80 -21.48
C ASP A 136 7.13 -1.46 -20.87
N PHE A 137 6.98 -2.11 -19.72
CA PHE A 137 8.11 -2.64 -18.95
C PHE A 137 8.05 -4.15 -18.75
N ILE A 138 6.95 -4.67 -18.21
CA ILE A 138 6.82 -6.09 -17.89
C ILE A 138 6.52 -6.91 -19.15
N GLY A 139 5.58 -6.45 -19.99
CA GLY A 139 5.23 -7.14 -21.24
C GLY A 139 6.33 -7.10 -22.30
N ALA A 140 7.28 -6.19 -22.18
CA ALA A 140 8.45 -6.10 -23.07
C ALA A 140 9.67 -6.91 -22.57
N ASP A 141 9.47 -7.78 -21.56
CA ASP A 141 10.51 -8.62 -20.93
C ASP A 141 11.73 -7.85 -20.40
N LYS A 142 11.55 -6.56 -20.11
CA LYS A 142 12.61 -5.70 -19.55
C LYS A 142 12.68 -5.81 -18.04
N TYR A 143 11.51 -5.97 -17.39
CA TYR A 143 11.36 -6.03 -15.96
C TYR A 143 10.40 -7.15 -15.55
N ALA A 144 10.62 -7.70 -14.36
CA ALA A 144 9.68 -8.58 -13.66
C ALA A 144 9.14 -7.89 -12.41
N TRP A 145 7.99 -8.35 -11.91
CA TRP A 145 7.46 -7.89 -10.63
C TRP A 145 8.42 -8.23 -9.49
N GLY A 146 8.87 -7.22 -8.79
CA GLY A 146 9.76 -7.36 -7.64
C GLY A 146 9.04 -7.76 -6.35
N VAL A 147 9.80 -8.00 -5.30
CA VAL A 147 9.28 -8.43 -3.98
C VAL A 147 8.31 -7.40 -3.39
N GLY A 148 8.53 -6.10 -3.63
CA GLY A 148 7.66 -5.02 -3.16
C GLY A 148 6.23 -5.15 -3.68
N TYR A 149 6.05 -5.53 -4.96
CA TYR A 149 4.74 -5.79 -5.55
C TYR A 149 3.92 -6.81 -4.74
N TYR A 150 4.51 -7.96 -4.45
CA TYR A 150 3.82 -9.03 -3.71
C TYR A 150 3.54 -8.66 -2.26
N ILE A 151 4.47 -7.94 -1.61
CA ILE A 151 4.28 -7.49 -0.22
C ILE A 151 3.19 -6.43 -0.12
N ILE A 152 3.05 -5.52 -1.10
CA ILE A 152 1.92 -4.58 -1.17
C ILE A 152 0.61 -5.34 -1.21
N LEU A 153 0.46 -6.29 -2.13
CA LEU A 153 -0.76 -7.09 -2.26
C LEU A 153 -1.10 -7.83 -0.97
N MET A 154 -0.11 -8.50 -0.36
CA MET A 154 -0.30 -9.17 0.92
C MET A 154 -0.69 -8.19 2.04
N GLY A 155 -0.03 -7.06 2.13
CA GLY A 155 -0.29 -6.04 3.14
C GLY A 155 -1.71 -5.49 3.04
N VAL A 156 -2.19 -5.16 1.83
CA VAL A 156 -3.57 -4.73 1.57
C VAL A 156 -4.58 -5.80 2.02
N VAL A 157 -4.39 -7.07 1.65
CA VAL A 157 -5.28 -8.17 2.06
C VAL A 157 -5.32 -8.32 3.59
N VAL A 158 -4.17 -8.24 4.25
CA VAL A 158 -4.06 -8.33 5.72
C VAL A 158 -4.75 -7.14 6.39
N THR A 159 -4.53 -5.92 5.88
CA THR A 159 -5.17 -4.69 6.37
C THR A 159 -6.69 -4.80 6.27
N PHE A 160 -7.19 -5.18 5.10
CA PHE A 160 -8.62 -5.32 4.85
C PHE A 160 -9.26 -6.38 5.75
N ALA A 161 -8.66 -7.57 5.85
CA ALA A 161 -9.15 -8.64 6.72
C ALA A 161 -9.19 -8.23 8.20
N GLY A 162 -8.17 -7.51 8.66
CA GLY A 162 -8.12 -6.94 10.00
C GLY A 162 -9.22 -5.92 10.24
N ALA A 163 -9.46 -5.01 9.28
CA ALA A 163 -10.51 -3.99 9.34
C ALA A 163 -11.92 -4.61 9.37
N VAL A 164 -12.17 -5.62 8.54
CA VAL A 164 -13.44 -6.39 8.54
C VAL A 164 -13.67 -7.02 9.91
N ARG A 165 -12.67 -7.70 10.48
CA ARG A 165 -12.77 -8.29 11.83
C ARG A 165 -13.02 -7.25 12.91
N MET A 166 -12.40 -6.06 12.82
CA MET A 166 -12.68 -4.93 13.72
C MET A 166 -14.14 -4.48 13.61
N LEU A 167 -14.66 -4.37 12.38
CA LEU A 167 -16.04 -3.96 12.13
C LEU A 167 -17.04 -4.97 12.72
N VAL A 168 -16.86 -6.26 12.42
CA VAL A 168 -17.72 -7.33 12.94
C VAL A 168 -17.74 -7.33 14.46
N LYS A 169 -16.57 -7.32 15.12
CA LYS A 169 -16.48 -7.28 16.58
C LYS A 169 -17.18 -6.06 17.16
N LYS A 170 -16.97 -4.89 16.58
CA LYS A 170 -17.60 -3.65 17.03
C LYS A 170 -19.13 -3.70 16.91
N THR A 171 -19.66 -4.30 15.87
CA THR A 171 -21.10 -4.45 15.64
C THR A 171 -21.72 -5.44 16.64
N VAL A 172 -21.09 -6.60 16.84
CA VAL A 172 -21.56 -7.62 17.79
C VAL A 172 -21.59 -7.09 19.23
N GLU A 173 -20.53 -6.40 19.65
CA GLU A 173 -20.47 -5.82 20.99
C GLU A 173 -21.54 -4.72 21.20
N LYS A 174 -21.79 -3.91 20.17
CA LYS A 174 -22.82 -2.88 20.21
C LYS A 174 -24.23 -3.49 20.38
N LYS A 175 -24.48 -4.62 19.69
CA LYS A 175 -25.74 -5.35 19.78
C LYS A 175 -25.94 -5.95 21.18
N LYS A 176 -24.94 -6.63 21.74
CA LYS A 176 -24.99 -7.19 23.10
C LYS A 176 -25.27 -6.14 24.15
N LEU A 177 -24.59 -4.99 24.07
CA LEU A 177 -24.79 -3.88 25.00
C LEU A 177 -26.22 -3.32 24.92
N SER A 178 -26.79 -3.23 23.73
CA SER A 178 -28.18 -2.80 23.54
C SER A 178 -29.17 -3.79 24.15
N GLU A 179 -28.94 -5.08 24.03
CA GLU A 179 -29.77 -6.15 24.62
C GLU A 179 -29.68 -6.12 26.16
N GLU A 180 -28.50 -5.95 26.75
CA GLU A 180 -28.28 -5.85 28.20
C GLU A 180 -29.01 -4.61 28.79
N LEU A 181 -28.95 -3.47 28.09
CA LEU A 181 -29.66 -2.25 28.52
C LEU A 181 -31.17 -2.43 28.48
N LEU A 182 -31.74 -3.10 27.50
CA LEU A 182 -33.17 -3.37 27.43
C LEU A 182 -33.63 -4.31 28.56
N GLN A 183 -32.83 -5.32 28.90
CA GLN A 183 -33.11 -6.24 30.01
C GLN A 183 -33.04 -5.56 31.39
N SER A 184 -32.18 -4.55 31.55
CA SER A 184 -32.06 -3.82 32.83
C SER A 184 -33.19 -2.81 33.08
N GLN A 185 -34.05 -2.54 32.09
CA GLN A 185 -35.20 -1.64 32.18
C GLN A 185 -36.53 -2.36 32.42
N GLN A 186 -36.52 -3.69 32.43
CA GLN A 186 -37.66 -4.56 32.82
C GLN A 186 -37.52 -5.01 34.27
#